data_5c2d2705280c3a58d210b20de672d41f
#
_entry.id   5c2d2705280c3a58d210b20de672d41f
#
_cell.length_a   1.000
_cell.length_b   1.000
_cell.length_c   1.000
_cell.angle_alpha   90.00
_cell.angle_beta   90.00
_cell.angle_gamma   90.00
#
_symmetry.space_group_name_H-M   'P 1'
#
loop_
_entity.id
_entity.type
_entity.pdbx_description
1 polymer ?
#
loop_
_entity_poly.entity_id
_entity_poly.type
_entity_poly.pdbx_seq_one_letter_code
_entity_poly.pdbx_strand_id
1 'polypeptide(L)'
;MDFKKFQPLSVDIGNSEQNLTIGWADGHTSVFPLFGLRKNCPCVSCRGGHALMGQYEPQLFLVEPVRTYKIVKAEPVGNHALKITWDDGHNSGMYKWELLRSMDDAVERLRQHPH
;
A
#
# COMPACT_ATOMS: atom_id res chain seq x y z
N MET A 1 13.77 7.28 17.32
CA MET A 1 12.70 6.92 16.37
C MET A 1 11.56 6.22 17.10
N ASP A 2 10.36 6.67 16.85
CA ASP A 2 9.18 6.08 17.48
C ASP A 2 8.54 5.06 16.57
N PHE A 3 8.84 3.79 16.77
CA PHE A 3 8.29 2.70 15.96
C PHE A 3 6.79 2.51 16.14
N LYS A 4 6.23 2.98 17.26
CA LYS A 4 4.80 2.84 17.53
C LYS A 4 3.94 3.67 16.59
N LYS A 5 4.50 4.75 16.04
CA LYS A 5 3.80 5.63 15.11
C LYS A 5 3.30 4.88 13.87
N PHE A 6 4.07 3.90 13.41
CA PHE A 6 3.74 3.15 12.20
C PHE A 6 3.16 1.78 12.50
N GLN A 7 2.60 1.60 13.68
CA GLN A 7 2.00 0.33 14.05
C GLN A 7 0.53 0.32 13.64
N PRO A 8 0.10 -0.66 12.84
CA PRO A 8 -1.30 -0.76 12.45
C PRO A 8 -2.12 -1.34 13.59
N LEU A 9 -3.32 -0.79 13.77
CA LEU A 9 -4.31 -1.33 14.71
C LEU A 9 -5.38 -2.13 13.99
N SER A 10 -5.68 -1.80 12.73
CA SER A 10 -6.67 -2.49 11.94
C SER A 10 -6.31 -2.47 10.47
N VAL A 11 -6.70 -3.51 9.75
CA VAL A 11 -6.56 -3.60 8.31
C VAL A 11 -7.89 -4.12 7.76
N ASP A 12 -8.55 -3.32 6.94
CA ASP A 12 -9.84 -3.65 6.35
C ASP A 12 -9.73 -3.73 4.84
N ILE A 13 -10.13 -4.87 4.28
CA ILE A 13 -10.13 -5.10 2.85
C ILE A 13 -11.53 -4.84 2.31
N GLY A 14 -11.65 -3.85 1.42
CA GLY A 14 -12.89 -3.54 0.74
C GLY A 14 -12.77 -3.81 -0.75
N ASN A 15 -12.94 -5.06 -1.16
CA ASN A 15 -12.83 -5.40 -2.58
C ASN A 15 -13.92 -4.73 -3.43
N SER A 16 -15.12 -4.57 -2.87
CA SER A 16 -16.22 -3.89 -3.57
C SER A 16 -15.91 -2.43 -3.81
N GLU A 17 -15.35 -1.76 -2.81
CA GLU A 17 -14.98 -0.35 -2.88
C GLU A 17 -13.61 -0.14 -3.53
N GLN A 18 -12.87 -1.23 -3.77
CA GLN A 18 -11.53 -1.18 -4.34
C GLN A 18 -10.55 -0.42 -3.45
N ASN A 19 -10.62 -0.66 -2.14
CA ASN A 19 -9.78 0.00 -1.14
C ASN A 19 -9.22 -0.97 -0.12
N LEU A 20 -8.02 -0.64 0.39
CA LEU A 20 -7.46 -1.21 1.60
C LEU A 20 -7.37 -0.08 2.62
N THR A 21 -7.95 -0.25 3.80
CA THR A 21 -7.96 0.79 4.84
C THR A 21 -7.15 0.32 6.04
N ILE A 22 -6.24 1.17 6.51
CA ILE A 22 -5.41 0.86 7.68
C ILE A 22 -5.64 1.93 8.73
N GLY A 23 -5.99 1.49 9.95
CA GLY A 23 -6.04 2.35 11.12
C GLY A 23 -4.72 2.22 11.88
N TRP A 24 -4.09 3.35 12.18
CA TRP A 24 -2.77 3.39 12.80
C TRP A 24 -2.86 3.77 14.29
N ALA A 25 -1.82 3.36 15.03
CA ALA A 25 -1.75 3.61 16.47
C ALA A 25 -1.72 5.09 16.85
N ASP A 26 -1.26 5.95 15.93
CA ASP A 26 -1.22 7.40 16.16
C ASP A 26 -2.54 8.11 15.84
N GLY A 27 -3.60 7.35 15.56
CA GLY A 27 -4.92 7.91 15.25
C GLY A 27 -5.14 8.23 13.78
N HIS A 28 -4.13 8.05 12.94
CA HIS A 28 -4.25 8.28 11.51
C HIS A 28 -4.95 7.11 10.82
N THR A 29 -5.66 7.39 9.75
CA THR A 29 -6.30 6.36 8.90
C THR A 29 -5.81 6.56 7.47
N SER A 30 -5.35 5.48 6.85
CA SER A 30 -4.90 5.47 5.46
C SER A 30 -5.87 4.67 4.61
N VAL A 31 -6.24 5.19 3.44
CA VAL A 31 -7.08 4.50 2.47
C VAL A 31 -6.31 4.39 1.16
N PHE A 32 -6.06 3.15 0.73
CA PHE A 32 -5.28 2.88 -0.47
C PHE A 32 -6.19 2.30 -1.55
N PRO A 33 -6.36 2.99 -2.70
CA PRO A 33 -7.02 2.37 -3.85
C PRO A 33 -6.23 1.14 -4.31
N LEU A 34 -6.93 0.04 -4.59
CA LEU A 34 -6.28 -1.23 -4.91
C LEU A 34 -5.45 -1.16 -6.19
N PHE A 35 -5.90 -0.39 -7.16
CA PHE A 35 -5.14 -0.23 -8.42
C PHE A 35 -3.74 0.33 -8.14
N GLY A 36 -3.67 1.46 -7.43
CA GLY A 36 -2.39 2.07 -7.09
C GLY A 36 -1.53 1.18 -6.20
N LEU A 37 -2.16 0.49 -5.27
CA LEU A 37 -1.45 -0.39 -4.35
C LEU A 37 -0.81 -1.56 -5.11
N ARG A 38 -1.55 -2.19 -6.03
CA ARG A 38 -1.03 -3.29 -6.85
C ARG A 38 0.07 -2.81 -7.79
N LYS A 39 -0.10 -1.64 -8.41
CA LYS A 39 0.89 -1.07 -9.31
C LYS A 39 2.16 -0.64 -8.59
N ASN A 40 2.08 -0.38 -7.30
CA ASN A 40 3.22 -0.01 -6.47
C ASN A 40 3.75 -1.18 -5.64
N CYS A 41 3.51 -2.42 -6.09
CA CYS A 41 4.02 -3.60 -5.40
C CYS A 41 5.54 -3.49 -5.20
N PRO A 42 6.06 -3.67 -3.98
CA PRO A 42 7.48 -3.45 -3.70
C PRO A 42 8.39 -4.64 -3.99
N CYS A 43 7.88 -5.68 -4.64
CA CYS A 43 8.70 -6.85 -4.92
C CYS A 43 9.74 -6.57 -6.00
N VAL A 44 10.79 -7.40 -6.04
CA VAL A 44 11.90 -7.25 -6.98
C VAL A 44 11.40 -7.22 -8.43
N SER A 45 10.50 -8.13 -8.77
CA SER A 45 9.99 -8.24 -10.14
C SER A 45 9.25 -6.98 -10.58
N CYS A 46 8.42 -6.43 -9.70
CA CYS A 46 7.62 -5.25 -10.05
C CYS A 46 8.45 -3.98 -10.10
N ARG A 47 9.51 -3.88 -9.27
CA ARG A 47 10.33 -2.68 -9.21
C ARG A 47 11.52 -2.72 -10.16
N GLY A 48 11.86 -3.89 -10.70
CA GLY A 48 12.95 -4.02 -11.66
C GLY A 48 14.31 -4.26 -11.05
N GLY A 49 14.37 -4.63 -9.77
CA GLY A 49 15.63 -4.96 -9.10
C GLY A 49 15.62 -4.58 -7.64
N HIS A 50 16.55 -5.15 -6.87
CA HIS A 50 16.64 -4.90 -5.43
C HIS A 50 16.83 -3.42 -5.09
N ALA A 51 17.61 -2.72 -5.89
CA ALA A 51 17.90 -1.31 -5.64
C ALA A 51 16.67 -0.42 -5.76
N LEU A 52 15.62 -0.90 -6.45
CA LEU A 52 14.41 -0.11 -6.70
C LEU A 52 13.22 -0.51 -5.83
N MET A 53 13.40 -1.46 -4.91
CA MET A 53 12.29 -1.98 -4.11
C MET A 53 11.64 -0.94 -3.20
N GLY A 54 12.38 0.08 -2.79
CA GLY A 54 11.84 1.15 -1.95
C GLY A 54 11.20 2.28 -2.73
N GLN A 55 11.21 2.23 -4.05
CA GLN A 55 10.66 3.29 -4.89
C GLN A 55 9.21 3.00 -5.23
N TYR A 56 8.43 4.06 -5.41
CA TYR A 56 7.01 3.93 -5.74
C TYR A 56 6.55 5.18 -6.48
N GLU A 57 5.36 5.09 -7.05
CA GLU A 57 4.77 6.17 -7.85
C GLU A 57 3.44 6.58 -7.21
N PRO A 58 3.45 7.59 -6.32
CA PRO A 58 2.24 7.96 -5.58
C PRO A 58 1.10 8.45 -6.47
N GLN A 59 1.40 9.02 -7.65
CA GLN A 59 0.36 9.46 -8.57
C GLN A 59 -0.55 8.33 -9.03
N LEU A 60 -0.09 7.07 -8.98
CA LEU A 60 -0.92 5.92 -9.39
C LEU A 60 -2.08 5.65 -8.43
N PHE A 61 -2.06 6.24 -7.23
CA PHE A 61 -3.20 6.18 -6.32
C PHE A 61 -4.29 7.19 -6.67
N LEU A 62 -3.99 8.14 -7.56
CA LEU A 62 -4.90 9.23 -7.91
C LEU A 62 -5.44 9.13 -9.33
N VAL A 63 -4.96 8.19 -10.14
CA VAL A 63 -5.42 8.02 -11.51
C VAL A 63 -6.68 7.16 -11.56
N GLU A 64 -7.44 7.31 -12.63
CA GLU A 64 -8.61 6.48 -12.89
C GLU A 64 -8.17 5.04 -13.14
N PRO A 65 -8.66 4.05 -12.37
CA PRO A 65 -8.24 2.66 -12.58
C PRO A 65 -8.71 2.14 -13.93
N VAL A 66 -7.81 1.43 -14.64
CA VAL A 66 -8.17 0.81 -15.92
C VAL A 66 -8.63 -0.64 -15.74
N ARG A 67 -8.52 -1.17 -14.53
CA ARG A 67 -9.06 -2.48 -14.18
C ARG A 67 -9.26 -2.55 -12.67
N THR A 68 -10.04 -3.54 -12.23
CA THR A 68 -10.20 -3.83 -10.83
C THR A 68 -9.22 -4.91 -10.40
N TYR A 69 -8.82 -4.85 -9.13
CA TYR A 69 -8.02 -5.89 -8.49
C TYR A 69 -8.77 -6.40 -7.26
N LYS A 70 -8.47 -7.61 -6.86
CA LYS A 70 -9.07 -8.20 -5.67
C LYS A 70 -7.96 -8.74 -4.78
N ILE A 71 -8.04 -8.43 -3.49
CA ILE A 71 -7.15 -9.02 -2.51
C ILE A 71 -7.76 -10.34 -2.07
N VAL A 72 -7.04 -11.42 -2.33
CA VAL A 72 -7.46 -12.76 -1.92
C VAL A 72 -7.09 -13.00 -0.46
N LYS A 73 -5.91 -12.50 -0.06
CA LYS A 73 -5.39 -12.73 1.27
C LYS A 73 -4.40 -11.63 1.64
N ALA A 74 -4.44 -11.19 2.89
CA ALA A 74 -3.46 -10.24 3.43
C ALA A 74 -2.98 -10.79 4.77
N GLU A 75 -1.67 -10.96 4.91
CA GLU A 75 -1.07 -11.61 6.08
C GLU A 75 0.04 -10.73 6.65
N PRO A 76 0.05 -10.51 7.97
CA PRO A 76 1.19 -9.83 8.57
C PRO A 76 2.45 -10.71 8.50
N VAL A 77 3.58 -10.06 8.22
CA VAL A 77 4.89 -10.71 8.19
C VAL A 77 5.68 -10.15 9.37
N GLY A 78 5.79 -10.94 10.43
CA GLY A 78 6.36 -10.44 11.68
C GLY A 78 5.55 -9.25 12.17
N ASN A 79 6.25 -8.21 12.62
CA ASN A 79 5.60 -6.96 13.04
C ASN A 79 5.97 -5.77 12.15
N HIS A 80 6.46 -6.03 10.93
CA HIS A 80 7.03 -4.97 10.09
C HIS A 80 6.41 -4.83 8.70
N ALA A 81 5.60 -5.80 8.25
CA ALA A 81 5.09 -5.76 6.88
C ALA A 81 3.76 -6.50 6.74
N LEU A 82 3.08 -6.24 5.63
CA LEU A 82 1.87 -6.94 5.21
C LEU A 82 2.13 -7.57 3.85
N LYS A 83 1.95 -8.89 3.77
CA LYS A 83 2.06 -9.61 2.50
C LYS A 83 0.67 -9.72 1.89
N ILE A 84 0.52 -9.27 0.65
CA ILE A 84 -0.76 -9.29 -0.04
C ILE A 84 -0.72 -10.29 -1.19
N THR A 85 -1.74 -11.14 -1.24
CA THR A 85 -1.96 -12.06 -2.36
C THR A 85 -3.13 -11.53 -3.19
N TRP A 86 -2.88 -11.31 -4.46
CA TRP A 86 -3.85 -10.71 -5.39
C TRP A 86 -4.53 -11.77 -6.23
N ASP A 87 -5.68 -11.42 -6.78
CA ASP A 87 -6.47 -12.34 -7.62
C ASP A 87 -5.83 -12.66 -8.97
N ASP A 88 -4.81 -11.91 -9.38
CA ASP A 88 -4.03 -12.21 -10.58
C ASP A 88 -2.89 -13.20 -10.28
N GLY A 89 -2.84 -13.76 -9.08
CA GLY A 89 -1.83 -14.73 -8.67
C GLY A 89 -0.55 -14.13 -8.11
N HIS A 90 -0.39 -12.80 -8.16
CA HIS A 90 0.79 -12.14 -7.64
C HIS A 90 0.78 -12.17 -6.11
N ASN A 91 1.84 -12.64 -5.49
CA ASN A 91 1.90 -12.78 -4.03
C ASN A 91 3.28 -12.49 -3.43
N SER A 92 4.18 -11.87 -4.16
CA SER A 92 5.53 -11.61 -3.66
C SER A 92 5.72 -10.21 -3.06
N GLY A 93 4.67 -9.39 -3.02
CA GLY A 93 4.77 -8.05 -2.47
C GLY A 93 4.64 -8.04 -0.95
N MET A 94 5.69 -7.59 -0.27
CA MET A 94 5.66 -7.36 1.17
C MET A 94 5.74 -5.86 1.40
N TYR A 95 4.62 -5.28 1.81
CA TYR A 95 4.51 -3.84 2.04
C TYR A 95 4.88 -3.55 3.48
N LYS A 96 6.07 -2.98 3.70
CA LYS A 96 6.46 -2.55 5.04
C LYS A 96 5.52 -1.46 5.52
N TRP A 97 5.24 -1.44 6.82
CA TRP A 97 4.31 -0.45 7.38
C TRP A 97 4.78 0.97 7.14
N GLU A 98 6.08 1.24 7.31
CA GLU A 98 6.60 2.57 7.03
C GLU A 98 6.54 2.93 5.55
N LEU A 99 6.62 1.94 4.65
CA LEU A 99 6.44 2.18 3.22
C LEU A 99 5.01 2.59 2.91
N LEU A 100 4.03 1.88 3.48
CA LEU A 100 2.62 2.21 3.31
C LEU A 100 2.32 3.60 3.85
N ARG A 101 2.85 3.95 5.02
CA ARG A 101 2.65 5.27 5.59
C ARG A 101 3.31 6.35 4.73
N SER A 102 4.48 6.07 4.19
CA SER A 102 5.18 6.97 3.28
C SER A 102 4.38 7.23 2.00
N MET A 103 3.79 6.17 1.44
CA MET A 103 2.93 6.30 0.26
C MET A 103 1.73 7.20 0.55
N ASP A 104 1.08 7.00 1.69
CA ASP A 104 -0.06 7.81 2.10
C ASP A 104 0.32 9.29 2.24
N ASP A 105 1.43 9.56 2.90
CA ASP A 105 1.93 10.93 3.06
C ASP A 105 2.25 11.57 1.70
N ALA A 106 2.83 10.82 0.79
CA ALA A 106 3.16 11.30 -0.54
C ALA A 106 1.90 11.63 -1.36
N VAL A 107 0.88 10.78 -1.27
CA VAL A 107 -0.40 11.00 -1.94
C VAL A 107 -1.07 12.27 -1.39
N GLU A 108 -1.02 12.44 -0.07
CA GLU A 108 -1.61 13.61 0.57
C GLU A 108 -0.93 14.89 0.11
N ARG A 109 0.40 14.88 -0.05
CA ARG A 109 1.13 16.03 -0.59
C ARG A 109 0.70 16.35 -2.02
N LEU A 110 0.46 15.32 -2.84
CA LEU A 110 -0.01 15.53 -4.21
C LEU A 110 -1.41 16.14 -4.24
N ARG A 111 -2.28 15.78 -3.32
CA ARG A 111 -3.62 16.34 -3.22
C ARG A 111 -3.57 17.82 -2.81
N GLN A 112 -2.62 18.18 -1.95
CA GLN A 112 -2.47 19.55 -1.46
C GLN A 112 -1.82 20.46 -2.49
N HIS A 113 -1.03 19.90 -3.40
CA HIS A 113 -0.29 20.64 -4.42
C HIS A 113 -0.55 20.07 -5.81
N PRO A 114 -1.81 20.07 -6.28
CA PRO A 114 -2.13 19.51 -7.60
C PRO A 114 -1.61 20.40 -8.71
N HIS A 115 -1.04 19.80 -9.70
CA HIS A 115 -0.56 20.50 -10.89
C HIS A 115 -0.91 19.72 -12.13
#